data_a38f2f210b839423c97ca04b3116144a
#
_entry.id   a38f2f210b839423c97ca04b3116144a
#
_cell.length_a   1.000
_cell.length_b   1.000
_cell.length_c   1.000
_cell.angle_alpha   90.00
_cell.angle_beta   90.00
_cell.angle_gamma   90.00
#
_symmetry.space_group_name_H-M   'P 1'
#
loop_
_entity.id
_entity.type
_entity.pdbx_description
1 polymer ?
#
loop_
_entity_poly.entity_id
_entity_poly.type
_entity_poly.pdbx_seq_one_letter_code
_entity_poly.pdbx_strand_id
1 'polypeptide(L)'
;MITVSNLSFQFGGQLLFKDVDLKFTPGNCYGIIGANGAGKSTFLRILCGELEPSRGEVFIPSTVRMSVLKQDHFAYEEYSVLDTVIMGNKHLYDIMKEKDALYAKEDFTDEDGLRASELEGEFAELNGWEAESDASKLIQGLGLTDDYLYMQMSSLKESEKVKVLLAQALFGNPDIILLDEPTNGLDINAVMWLEDFLSDYFGTVLVVSHDRHFLNDVCTNIVDIDYSGIKMYVGNYEFWYESSQLIQRMIKMQNKRNEEKIAELQSFIQRFSANKSKSRQATSRRKLLDKLTIEELPASSRRYPFIGFDMDREAGKEILHVEGLTKSLDGKVLFKDLSFHVLKEDKIAFIGNELATTTLYRILNEEIPADSGEFKFGSTITTSYFPHDNTAYFEGHGESILDWMRQYSSDQHETYLRGFLGKMLFSGDAVFKPVNVLSGGEKVRCMFSRMMMFGSNMLIIDQPTDHLDLESITAVNNGMTAFKGNILFSSHDYEILNTVANRIIEILPDGSFIDRRGSYEDYLEYKKSLEG
;
A
#
# COMPACT_ATOMS: atom_id res chain seq x y z
N MET A 1 -10.71 -16.25 -17.94
CA MET A 1 -10.87 -17.07 -16.72
C MET A 1 -9.54 -17.73 -16.38
N ILE A 2 -9.06 -17.66 -15.13
CA ILE A 2 -7.87 -18.34 -14.62
C ILE A 2 -8.31 -19.47 -13.71
N THR A 3 -7.75 -20.67 -13.87
CA THR A 3 -7.99 -21.81 -12.98
C THR A 3 -6.67 -22.25 -12.35
N VAL A 4 -6.63 -22.30 -11.04
CA VAL A 4 -5.48 -22.76 -10.24
C VAL A 4 -5.87 -24.06 -9.59
N SER A 5 -5.05 -25.11 -9.77
CA SER A 5 -5.35 -26.47 -9.29
C SER A 5 -4.18 -27.01 -8.49
N ASN A 6 -4.45 -27.35 -7.22
CA ASN A 6 -3.52 -28.00 -6.29
C ASN A 6 -2.14 -27.32 -6.21
N LEU A 7 -2.16 -25.97 -6.27
CA LEU A 7 -0.96 -25.15 -6.32
C LEU A 7 -0.23 -25.15 -4.98
N SER A 8 1.07 -25.42 -5.02
CA SER A 8 1.95 -25.31 -3.86
C SER A 8 3.25 -24.65 -4.26
N PHE A 9 3.77 -23.77 -3.41
CA PHE A 9 5.04 -23.09 -3.66
C PHE A 9 5.89 -22.98 -2.40
N GLN A 10 7.18 -23.28 -2.58
CA GLN A 10 8.19 -23.23 -1.53
C GLN A 10 9.40 -22.46 -2.02
N PHE A 11 9.89 -21.54 -1.23
CA PHE A 11 11.09 -20.75 -1.53
C PHE A 11 12.13 -20.90 -0.43
N GLY A 12 13.36 -21.27 -0.78
CA GLY A 12 14.46 -21.39 0.18
C GLY A 12 14.20 -22.33 1.38
N GLY A 13 13.32 -23.34 1.21
CA GLY A 13 12.91 -24.25 2.29
C GLY A 13 11.70 -23.75 3.10
N GLN A 14 11.24 -22.52 2.88
CA GLN A 14 10.04 -21.98 3.50
C GLN A 14 8.83 -22.21 2.60
N LEU A 15 7.80 -22.85 3.16
CA LEU A 15 6.52 -23.05 2.49
C LEU A 15 5.73 -21.72 2.53
N LEU A 16 5.38 -21.18 1.36
CA LEU A 16 4.54 -19.99 1.27
C LEU A 16 3.05 -20.36 1.24
N PHE A 17 2.66 -21.28 0.37
CA PHE A 17 1.28 -21.81 0.32
C PHE A 17 1.25 -23.22 -0.23
N LYS A 18 0.19 -23.94 0.14
CA LYS A 18 0.05 -25.37 -0.14
C LYS A 18 -1.38 -25.75 -0.50
N ASP A 19 -1.51 -26.66 -1.48
CA ASP A 19 -2.76 -27.31 -1.90
C ASP A 19 -3.87 -26.27 -2.19
N VAL A 20 -3.56 -25.25 -3.00
CA VAL A 20 -4.45 -24.13 -3.31
C VAL A 20 -5.26 -24.42 -4.58
N ASP A 21 -6.58 -24.30 -4.48
CA ASP A 21 -7.52 -24.40 -5.59
C ASP A 21 -8.32 -23.11 -5.68
N LEU A 22 -8.21 -22.36 -6.79
CA LEU A 22 -8.87 -21.08 -7.01
C LEU A 22 -9.37 -20.95 -8.44
N LYS A 23 -10.42 -20.14 -8.63
CA LYS A 23 -10.97 -19.83 -9.93
C LYS A 23 -11.30 -18.34 -10.02
N PHE A 24 -10.70 -17.66 -11.00
CA PHE A 24 -10.95 -16.25 -11.27
C PHE A 24 -11.78 -16.11 -12.54
N THR A 25 -12.88 -15.36 -12.45
CA THR A 25 -13.86 -15.22 -13.51
C THR A 25 -13.95 -13.78 -13.99
N PRO A 26 -14.27 -13.53 -15.29
CA PRO A 26 -14.48 -12.18 -15.82
C PRO A 26 -15.54 -11.39 -15.05
N GLY A 27 -15.46 -10.06 -15.11
CA GLY A 27 -16.37 -9.16 -14.44
C GLY A 27 -16.17 -9.09 -12.91
N ASN A 28 -15.01 -9.51 -12.43
CA ASN A 28 -14.66 -9.44 -11.01
C ASN A 28 -13.27 -8.85 -10.81
N CYS A 29 -13.15 -8.05 -9.76
CA CYS A 29 -11.88 -7.59 -9.23
C CYS A 29 -11.54 -8.35 -7.95
N TYR A 30 -10.35 -8.92 -7.91
CA TYR A 30 -9.83 -9.74 -6.82
C TYR A 30 -8.70 -9.01 -6.10
N GLY A 31 -8.94 -8.54 -4.88
CA GLY A 31 -7.92 -7.95 -4.02
C GLY A 31 -7.09 -9.02 -3.33
N ILE A 32 -5.81 -9.09 -3.63
CA ILE A 32 -4.88 -10.05 -3.01
C ILE A 32 -4.23 -9.38 -1.81
N ILE A 33 -4.49 -9.92 -0.62
CA ILE A 33 -4.01 -9.38 0.63
C ILE A 33 -3.20 -10.43 1.42
N GLY A 34 -2.37 -9.96 2.33
CA GLY A 34 -1.52 -10.80 3.19
C GLY A 34 -0.35 -9.99 3.74
N ALA A 35 0.26 -10.48 4.81
CA ALA A 35 1.41 -9.84 5.43
C ALA A 35 2.59 -9.66 4.44
N ASN A 36 3.51 -8.75 4.74
CA ASN A 36 4.74 -8.65 3.97
C ASN A 36 5.53 -9.97 4.03
N GLY A 37 5.95 -10.45 2.85
CA GLY A 37 6.60 -11.75 2.71
C GLY A 37 5.66 -12.97 2.69
N ALA A 38 4.33 -12.80 2.75
CA ALA A 38 3.37 -13.90 2.64
C ALA A 38 3.33 -14.55 1.24
N GLY A 39 3.90 -13.89 0.22
CA GLY A 39 3.99 -14.42 -1.14
C GLY A 39 3.01 -13.82 -2.14
N LYS A 40 2.48 -12.60 -1.89
CA LYS A 40 1.54 -11.89 -2.79
C LYS A 40 2.11 -11.73 -4.20
N SER A 41 3.22 -11.04 -4.36
CA SER A 41 3.89 -10.84 -5.66
C SER A 41 4.40 -12.16 -6.26
N THR A 42 4.81 -13.12 -5.41
CA THR A 42 5.17 -14.48 -5.86
C THR A 42 3.97 -15.20 -6.50
N PHE A 43 2.79 -15.06 -5.90
CA PHE A 43 1.57 -15.64 -6.44
C PHE A 43 1.20 -15.00 -7.78
N LEU A 44 1.28 -13.66 -7.91
CA LEU A 44 1.08 -12.99 -9.20
C LEU A 44 2.08 -13.47 -10.27
N ARG A 45 3.37 -13.62 -9.91
CA ARG A 45 4.41 -14.12 -10.85
C ARG A 45 4.19 -15.57 -11.28
N ILE A 46 3.58 -16.40 -10.44
CA ILE A 46 3.16 -17.74 -10.83
C ILE A 46 1.97 -17.68 -11.79
N LEU A 47 1.00 -16.80 -11.53
CA LEU A 47 -0.17 -16.65 -12.41
C LEU A 47 0.22 -16.13 -13.80
N CYS A 48 1.20 -15.23 -13.92
CA CYS A 48 1.68 -14.74 -15.22
C CYS A 48 2.69 -15.67 -15.91
N GLY A 49 3.05 -16.80 -15.26
CA GLY A 49 3.99 -17.77 -15.84
C GLY A 49 5.47 -17.38 -15.76
N GLU A 50 5.82 -16.33 -15.01
CA GLU A 50 7.22 -15.96 -14.77
C GLU A 50 7.93 -16.89 -13.79
N LEU A 51 7.14 -17.59 -12.97
CA LEU A 51 7.64 -18.50 -11.94
C LEU A 51 6.88 -19.83 -11.97
N GLU A 52 7.60 -20.93 -12.05
CA GLU A 52 7.00 -22.26 -12.01
C GLU A 52 6.63 -22.65 -10.59
N PRO A 53 5.42 -23.17 -10.34
CA PRO A 53 5.02 -23.68 -9.03
C PRO A 53 5.80 -24.93 -8.66
N SER A 54 5.99 -25.17 -7.35
CA SER A 54 6.62 -26.42 -6.86
C SER A 54 5.73 -27.64 -7.10
N ARG A 55 4.40 -27.44 -7.13
CA ARG A 55 3.38 -28.46 -7.43
C ARG A 55 2.10 -27.78 -7.89
N GLY A 56 1.28 -28.50 -8.68
CA GLY A 56 0.02 -28.02 -9.22
C GLY A 56 0.22 -27.27 -10.53
N GLU A 57 -0.84 -26.66 -11.03
CA GLU A 57 -0.83 -25.98 -12.32
C GLU A 57 -1.75 -24.76 -12.33
N VAL A 58 -1.44 -23.80 -13.21
CA VAL A 58 -2.27 -22.66 -13.54
C VAL A 58 -2.69 -22.79 -15.00
N PHE A 59 -3.99 -22.78 -15.25
CA PHE A 59 -4.54 -22.86 -16.58
C PHE A 59 -5.16 -21.51 -17.00
N ILE A 60 -4.68 -20.95 -18.10
CA ILE A 60 -5.21 -19.76 -18.77
C ILE A 60 -5.39 -20.12 -20.25
N PRO A 61 -6.58 -19.93 -20.84
CA PRO A 61 -6.79 -20.19 -22.26
C PRO A 61 -5.87 -19.32 -23.14
N SER A 62 -5.29 -19.89 -24.18
CA SER A 62 -4.37 -19.19 -25.08
C SER A 62 -4.98 -18.04 -25.88
N THR A 63 -6.31 -17.97 -25.95
CA THR A 63 -7.06 -16.90 -26.61
C THR A 63 -7.24 -15.66 -25.74
N VAL A 64 -6.86 -15.73 -24.46
CA VAL A 64 -7.06 -14.66 -23.48
C VAL A 64 -5.81 -13.79 -23.41
N ARG A 65 -5.96 -12.49 -23.60
CA ARG A 65 -4.87 -11.54 -23.46
C ARG A 65 -4.73 -11.12 -21.99
N MET A 66 -3.54 -11.32 -21.45
CA MET A 66 -3.19 -10.92 -20.08
C MET A 66 -2.18 -9.77 -20.12
N SER A 67 -2.41 -8.79 -19.30
CA SER A 67 -1.51 -7.67 -19.05
C SER A 67 -1.04 -7.66 -17.59
N VAL A 68 0.21 -7.29 -17.38
CA VAL A 68 0.85 -7.27 -16.07
C VAL A 68 1.53 -5.92 -15.86
N LEU A 69 1.24 -5.25 -14.76
CA LEU A 69 1.96 -4.04 -14.35
C LEU A 69 3.40 -4.42 -13.98
N LYS A 70 4.36 -3.95 -14.78
CA LYS A 70 5.78 -4.21 -14.56
C LYS A 70 6.37 -3.15 -13.65
N GLN A 71 7.24 -3.57 -12.75
CA GLN A 71 7.95 -2.68 -11.81
C GLN A 71 9.31 -2.20 -12.34
N ASP A 72 9.72 -2.63 -13.53
CA ASP A 72 10.98 -2.19 -14.15
C ASP A 72 10.77 -0.86 -14.90
N HIS A 73 11.07 0.23 -14.22
CA HIS A 73 10.92 1.60 -14.72
C HIS A 73 11.93 1.97 -15.81
N PHE A 74 12.94 1.16 -16.02
CA PHE A 74 14.04 1.43 -16.98
C PHE A 74 13.92 0.65 -18.29
N ALA A 75 12.99 -0.31 -18.35
CA ALA A 75 12.86 -1.21 -19.50
C ALA A 75 12.51 -0.50 -20.82
N TYR A 76 11.97 0.73 -20.76
CA TYR A 76 11.43 1.45 -21.91
C TYR A 76 12.08 2.81 -22.17
N GLU A 77 13.26 3.08 -21.63
CA GLU A 77 13.92 4.41 -21.70
C GLU A 77 14.16 4.91 -23.13
N GLU A 78 14.32 4.02 -24.09
CA GLU A 78 14.58 4.33 -25.49
C GLU A 78 13.31 4.66 -26.30
N TYR A 79 12.13 4.47 -25.71
CA TYR A 79 10.84 4.64 -26.38
C TYR A 79 10.15 5.94 -25.97
N SER A 80 9.23 6.41 -26.85
CA SER A 80 8.31 7.48 -26.48
C SER A 80 7.25 6.98 -25.49
N VAL A 81 6.62 7.89 -24.76
CA VAL A 81 5.47 7.56 -23.90
C VAL A 81 4.37 6.86 -24.69
N LEU A 82 4.02 7.41 -25.88
CA LEU A 82 3.00 6.83 -26.75
C LEU A 82 3.34 5.40 -27.16
N ASP A 83 4.55 5.16 -27.68
CA ASP A 83 5.01 3.82 -28.04
C ASP A 83 4.94 2.88 -26.83
N THR A 84 5.39 3.34 -25.66
CA THR A 84 5.38 2.56 -24.42
C THR A 84 3.98 2.14 -24.02
N VAL A 85 3.00 3.05 -24.08
CA VAL A 85 1.59 2.73 -23.76
C VAL A 85 1.03 1.71 -24.76
N ILE A 86 1.22 1.93 -26.07
CA ILE A 86 0.70 1.04 -27.12
C ILE A 86 1.33 -0.36 -27.04
N MET A 87 2.59 -0.49 -26.56
CA MET A 87 3.24 -1.78 -26.29
C MET A 87 2.49 -2.64 -25.26
N GLY A 88 1.53 -2.10 -24.50
CA GLY A 88 0.58 -2.87 -23.71
C GLY A 88 -0.24 -3.86 -24.53
N ASN A 89 -0.43 -3.56 -25.84
CA ASN A 89 -0.86 -4.52 -26.84
C ASN A 89 0.27 -4.74 -27.85
N LYS A 90 1.17 -5.67 -27.52
CA LYS A 90 2.36 -5.93 -28.34
C LYS A 90 2.02 -6.28 -29.77
N HIS A 91 0.97 -7.04 -30.01
CA HIS A 91 0.56 -7.43 -31.36
C HIS A 91 0.17 -6.21 -32.21
N LEU A 92 -0.60 -5.29 -31.65
CA LEU A 92 -0.94 -4.03 -32.31
C LEU A 92 0.31 -3.19 -32.59
N TYR A 93 1.21 -3.08 -31.62
CA TYR A 93 2.46 -2.33 -31.77
C TYR A 93 3.35 -2.90 -32.88
N ASP A 94 3.50 -4.24 -32.91
CA ASP A 94 4.30 -4.91 -33.95
C ASP A 94 3.71 -4.67 -35.35
N ILE A 95 2.37 -4.73 -35.51
CA ILE A 95 1.68 -4.38 -36.76
C ILE A 95 1.93 -2.94 -37.16
N MET A 96 1.84 -1.98 -36.21
CA MET A 96 2.12 -0.56 -36.49
C MET A 96 3.53 -0.38 -37.04
N LYS A 97 4.53 -0.97 -36.38
CA LYS A 97 5.94 -0.86 -36.82
C LYS A 97 6.21 -1.54 -38.15
N GLU A 98 5.58 -2.71 -38.39
CA GLU A 98 5.70 -3.40 -39.69
C GLU A 98 5.06 -2.59 -40.80
N LYS A 99 3.88 -1.98 -40.58
CA LYS A 99 3.24 -1.08 -41.55
C LYS A 99 4.13 0.12 -41.87
N ASP A 100 4.64 0.81 -40.81
CA ASP A 100 5.49 1.98 -41.00
C ASP A 100 6.77 1.62 -41.79
N ALA A 101 7.36 0.47 -41.49
CA ALA A 101 8.53 -0.02 -42.20
C ALA A 101 8.24 -0.36 -43.68
N LEU A 102 7.08 -0.94 -43.95
CA LEU A 102 6.65 -1.25 -45.31
C LEU A 102 6.41 0.01 -46.16
N TYR A 103 5.69 0.99 -45.58
CA TYR A 103 5.40 2.24 -46.29
C TYR A 103 6.63 3.15 -46.45
N ALA A 104 7.65 2.96 -45.63
CA ALA A 104 8.93 3.68 -45.75
C ALA A 104 9.90 3.09 -46.80
N LYS A 105 9.57 1.95 -47.42
CA LYS A 105 10.42 1.35 -48.47
C LYS A 105 10.46 2.19 -49.74
N GLU A 106 11.65 2.46 -50.27
CA GLU A 106 11.81 3.14 -51.53
C GLU A 106 11.37 2.24 -52.72
N ASP A 107 11.63 0.93 -52.62
CA ASP A 107 11.25 -0.08 -53.62
C ASP A 107 10.06 -0.89 -53.14
N PHE A 108 8.85 -0.30 -53.23
CA PHE A 108 7.60 -0.94 -52.85
C PHE A 108 7.14 -1.92 -53.92
N THR A 109 7.02 -3.22 -53.58
CA THR A 109 6.66 -4.30 -54.51
C THR A 109 5.17 -4.67 -54.38
N ASP A 110 4.64 -5.45 -55.37
CA ASP A 110 3.28 -5.99 -55.31
C ASP A 110 3.08 -6.91 -54.08
N GLU A 111 4.13 -7.64 -53.65
CA GLU A 111 4.11 -8.46 -52.43
C GLU A 111 3.98 -7.59 -51.19
N ASP A 112 4.71 -6.47 -51.14
CA ASP A 112 4.59 -5.48 -50.05
C ASP A 112 3.17 -4.88 -50.02
N GLY A 113 2.54 -4.67 -51.15
CA GLY A 113 1.15 -4.20 -51.27
C GLY A 113 0.12 -5.20 -50.70
N LEU A 114 0.30 -6.48 -50.95
CA LEU A 114 -0.54 -7.53 -50.38
C LEU A 114 -0.36 -7.59 -48.86
N ARG A 115 0.89 -7.60 -48.38
CA ARG A 115 1.18 -7.61 -46.95
C ARG A 115 0.65 -6.37 -46.22
N ALA A 116 0.79 -5.19 -46.81
CA ALA A 116 0.23 -3.95 -46.28
C ALA A 116 -1.30 -4.03 -46.16
N SER A 117 -1.98 -4.61 -47.12
CA SER A 117 -3.44 -4.79 -47.06
C SER A 117 -3.87 -5.76 -45.97
N GLU A 118 -3.12 -6.85 -45.75
CA GLU A 118 -3.37 -7.78 -44.62
C GLU A 118 -3.20 -7.05 -43.29
N LEU A 119 -2.09 -6.33 -43.12
CA LEU A 119 -1.79 -5.58 -41.90
C LEU A 119 -2.81 -4.47 -41.63
N GLU A 120 -3.37 -3.81 -42.67
CA GLU A 120 -4.45 -2.85 -42.50
C GLU A 120 -5.73 -3.51 -41.96
N GLY A 121 -6.03 -4.74 -42.43
CA GLY A 121 -7.14 -5.52 -41.90
C GLY A 121 -6.97 -5.88 -40.44
N GLU A 122 -5.80 -6.44 -40.07
CA GLU A 122 -5.45 -6.78 -38.68
C GLU A 122 -5.43 -5.54 -37.78
N PHE A 123 -4.89 -4.42 -38.28
CA PHE A 123 -4.85 -3.15 -37.57
C PHE A 123 -6.25 -2.60 -37.28
N ALA A 124 -7.15 -2.69 -38.23
CA ALA A 124 -8.53 -2.28 -38.04
C ALA A 124 -9.29 -3.18 -37.06
N GLU A 125 -9.06 -4.51 -37.08
CA GLU A 125 -9.65 -5.46 -36.13
C GLU A 125 -9.21 -5.18 -34.69
N LEU A 126 -7.98 -4.69 -34.49
CA LEU A 126 -7.42 -4.33 -33.22
C LEU A 126 -7.71 -2.88 -32.76
N ASN A 127 -8.60 -2.16 -33.46
CA ASN A 127 -8.92 -0.74 -33.25
C ASN A 127 -7.67 0.18 -33.32
N GLY A 128 -6.72 -0.15 -34.16
CA GLY A 128 -5.43 0.56 -34.25
C GLY A 128 -5.57 2.05 -34.59
N TRP A 129 -6.63 2.46 -35.30
CA TRP A 129 -6.91 3.87 -35.61
C TRP A 129 -7.22 4.72 -34.36
N GLU A 130 -7.70 4.12 -33.29
CA GLU A 130 -8.00 4.80 -32.03
C GLU A 130 -6.88 4.70 -31.00
N ALA A 131 -5.79 3.97 -31.32
CA ALA A 131 -4.71 3.64 -30.37
C ALA A 131 -4.10 4.88 -29.71
N GLU A 132 -3.82 5.94 -30.47
CA GLU A 132 -3.27 7.19 -29.95
C GLU A 132 -4.29 7.92 -29.05
N SER A 133 -5.55 7.99 -29.46
CA SER A 133 -6.62 8.59 -28.66
C SER A 133 -6.85 7.83 -27.35
N ASP A 134 -6.80 6.51 -27.39
CA ASP A 134 -6.98 5.67 -26.20
C ASP A 134 -5.76 5.78 -25.26
N ALA A 135 -4.54 5.84 -25.81
CA ALA A 135 -3.35 6.12 -25.02
C ALA A 135 -3.43 7.50 -24.34
N SER A 136 -3.88 8.55 -25.08
CA SER A 136 -4.09 9.89 -24.53
C SER A 136 -5.10 9.90 -23.38
N LYS A 137 -6.25 9.21 -23.53
CA LYS A 137 -7.25 9.12 -22.45
C LYS A 137 -6.68 8.50 -21.16
N LEU A 138 -5.89 7.42 -21.28
CA LEU A 138 -5.26 6.76 -20.14
C LEU A 138 -4.23 7.67 -19.46
N ILE A 139 -3.40 8.36 -20.24
CA ILE A 139 -2.37 9.28 -19.74
C ILE A 139 -3.03 10.48 -19.05
N GLN A 140 -4.07 11.08 -19.65
CA GLN A 140 -4.82 12.19 -19.05
C GLN A 140 -5.52 11.78 -17.75
N GLY A 141 -6.14 10.60 -17.75
CA GLY A 141 -6.80 10.05 -16.56
C GLY A 141 -5.83 9.86 -15.39
N LEU A 142 -4.58 9.49 -15.68
CA LEU A 142 -3.52 9.38 -14.68
C LEU A 142 -2.84 10.73 -14.34
N GLY A 143 -3.39 11.85 -14.83
CA GLY A 143 -2.96 13.21 -14.49
C GLY A 143 -1.73 13.70 -15.24
N LEU A 144 -1.40 13.12 -16.39
CA LEU A 144 -0.39 13.63 -17.33
C LEU A 144 -1.08 14.32 -18.51
N THR A 145 -0.46 15.35 -19.10
CA THR A 145 -0.99 16.07 -20.27
C THR A 145 -0.55 15.41 -21.57
N ASP A 146 -1.24 15.72 -22.68
CA ASP A 146 -0.90 15.17 -24.01
C ASP A 146 0.52 15.52 -24.48
N ASP A 147 1.12 16.58 -23.96
CA ASP A 147 2.49 16.95 -24.27
C ASP A 147 3.50 15.84 -23.90
N TYR A 148 3.13 15.01 -22.92
CA TYR A 148 3.98 13.88 -22.52
C TYR A 148 4.03 12.75 -23.54
N LEU A 149 3.00 12.58 -24.40
CA LEU A 149 2.90 11.45 -25.34
C LEU A 149 4.13 11.28 -26.24
N TYR A 150 4.70 12.39 -26.69
CA TYR A 150 5.85 12.39 -27.59
C TYR A 150 7.20 12.56 -26.89
N MET A 151 7.19 12.65 -25.55
CA MET A 151 8.42 12.69 -24.76
C MET A 151 9.04 11.29 -24.67
N GLN A 152 10.38 11.26 -24.54
CA GLN A 152 11.10 10.00 -24.28
C GLN A 152 10.93 9.59 -22.81
N MET A 153 10.75 8.29 -22.56
CA MET A 153 10.65 7.74 -21.21
C MET A 153 11.85 8.11 -20.33
N SER A 154 13.05 8.20 -20.91
CA SER A 154 14.29 8.61 -20.19
C SER A 154 14.24 10.03 -19.62
N SER A 155 13.40 10.92 -20.19
CA SER A 155 13.26 12.32 -19.73
C SER A 155 12.25 12.48 -18.58
N LEU A 156 11.47 11.44 -18.27
CA LEU A 156 10.44 11.47 -17.24
C LEU A 156 11.02 11.25 -15.85
N LYS A 157 10.35 11.81 -14.85
CA LYS A 157 10.57 11.49 -13.45
C LYS A 157 10.04 10.09 -13.13
N GLU A 158 10.52 9.50 -12.05
CA GLU A 158 10.14 8.16 -11.63
C GLU A 158 8.62 8.01 -11.41
N SER A 159 7.99 8.97 -10.73
CA SER A 159 6.54 8.99 -10.53
C SER A 159 5.74 9.10 -11.84
N GLU A 160 6.25 9.83 -12.84
CA GLU A 160 5.65 9.94 -14.16
C GLU A 160 5.80 8.63 -14.94
N LYS A 161 6.97 7.96 -14.84
CA LYS A 161 7.20 6.62 -15.44
C LYS A 161 6.21 5.58 -14.91
N VAL A 162 5.94 5.58 -13.60
CA VAL A 162 4.94 4.68 -12.99
C VAL A 162 3.57 4.86 -13.62
N LYS A 163 3.12 6.09 -13.81
CA LYS A 163 1.84 6.41 -14.46
C LYS A 163 1.78 5.89 -15.90
N VAL A 164 2.86 6.04 -16.67
CA VAL A 164 2.95 5.53 -18.05
C VAL A 164 2.92 4.01 -18.09
N LEU A 165 3.62 3.31 -17.19
CA LEU A 165 3.60 1.85 -17.13
C LEU A 165 2.24 1.31 -16.68
N LEU A 166 1.52 2.05 -15.84
CA LEU A 166 0.15 1.72 -15.49
C LEU A 166 -0.77 1.89 -16.72
N ALA A 167 -0.66 3.01 -17.45
CA ALA A 167 -1.38 3.20 -18.72
C ALA A 167 -1.09 2.06 -19.72
N GLN A 168 0.17 1.63 -19.85
CA GLN A 168 0.57 0.47 -20.65
C GLN A 168 -0.17 -0.80 -20.22
N ALA A 169 -0.25 -1.07 -18.90
CA ALA A 169 -0.92 -2.26 -18.38
C ALA A 169 -2.44 -2.26 -18.67
N LEU A 170 -3.06 -1.09 -18.69
CA LEU A 170 -4.49 -0.92 -18.96
C LEU A 170 -4.85 -0.84 -20.45
N PHE A 171 -3.85 -0.61 -21.32
CA PHE A 171 -4.07 -0.30 -22.74
C PHE A 171 -4.72 -1.46 -23.52
N GLY A 172 -5.69 -1.09 -24.33
CA GLY A 172 -6.38 -1.98 -25.29
C GLY A 172 -7.28 -3.02 -24.62
N ASN A 173 -7.76 -2.80 -23.40
CA ASN A 173 -8.72 -3.64 -22.68
C ASN A 173 -8.35 -5.13 -22.63
N PRO A 174 -7.24 -5.53 -21.96
CA PRO A 174 -6.87 -6.94 -21.84
C PRO A 174 -7.94 -7.75 -21.08
N ASP A 175 -8.12 -9.04 -21.38
CA ASP A 175 -9.08 -9.90 -20.68
C ASP A 175 -8.74 -10.13 -19.21
N ILE A 176 -7.44 -10.07 -18.89
CA ILE A 176 -6.91 -10.23 -17.53
C ILE A 176 -5.89 -9.14 -17.25
N ILE A 177 -6.03 -8.46 -16.12
CA ILE A 177 -5.08 -7.47 -15.61
C ILE A 177 -4.52 -7.94 -14.28
N LEU A 178 -3.19 -7.96 -14.16
CA LEU A 178 -2.47 -8.21 -12.91
C LEU A 178 -1.75 -6.94 -12.47
N LEU A 179 -2.13 -6.40 -11.33
CA LEU A 179 -1.58 -5.16 -10.77
C LEU A 179 -0.90 -5.45 -9.43
N ASP A 180 0.37 -5.14 -9.30
CA ASP A 180 1.10 -5.22 -8.03
C ASP A 180 1.37 -3.80 -7.52
N GLU A 181 0.66 -3.39 -6.47
CA GLU A 181 0.70 -2.07 -5.83
C GLU A 181 0.48 -0.89 -6.82
N PRO A 182 -0.63 -0.87 -7.58
CA PRO A 182 -0.83 0.14 -8.63
C PRO A 182 -1.05 1.56 -8.12
N THR A 183 -1.40 1.73 -6.85
CA THR A 183 -1.63 3.03 -6.21
C THR A 183 -0.34 3.71 -5.75
N ASN A 184 0.77 2.97 -5.67
CA ASN A 184 2.05 3.52 -5.23
C ASN A 184 2.58 4.57 -6.21
N GLY A 185 2.91 5.76 -5.69
CA GLY A 185 3.42 6.87 -6.49
C GLY A 185 2.36 7.61 -7.31
N LEU A 186 1.07 7.29 -7.15
CA LEU A 186 -0.03 8.05 -7.71
C LEU A 186 -0.49 9.14 -6.74
N ASP A 187 -0.87 10.28 -7.30
CA ASP A 187 -1.63 11.27 -6.54
C ASP A 187 -3.10 10.83 -6.39
N ILE A 188 -3.80 11.46 -5.46
CA ILE A 188 -5.15 11.04 -5.08
C ILE A 188 -6.16 11.11 -6.25
N ASN A 189 -5.99 12.06 -7.17
CA ASN A 189 -6.88 12.17 -8.35
C ASN A 189 -6.63 11.00 -9.32
N ALA A 190 -5.38 10.60 -9.51
CA ALA A 190 -5.02 9.45 -10.33
C ALA A 190 -5.52 8.13 -9.70
N VAL A 191 -5.50 8.02 -8.37
CA VAL A 191 -6.08 6.86 -7.65
C VAL A 191 -7.60 6.80 -7.88
N MET A 192 -8.33 7.90 -7.66
CA MET A 192 -9.78 7.97 -7.88
C MET A 192 -10.15 7.62 -9.33
N TRP A 193 -9.41 8.15 -10.30
CA TRP A 193 -9.62 7.81 -11.70
C TRP A 193 -9.39 6.30 -11.97
N LEU A 194 -8.37 5.70 -11.35
CA LEU A 194 -8.10 4.27 -11.48
C LEU A 194 -9.21 3.42 -10.85
N GLU A 195 -9.76 3.85 -9.71
CA GLU A 195 -10.92 3.21 -9.05
C GLU A 195 -12.14 3.20 -9.98
N ASP A 196 -12.49 4.36 -10.56
CA ASP A 196 -13.59 4.48 -11.52
C ASP A 196 -13.34 3.58 -12.74
N PHE A 197 -12.13 3.60 -13.31
CA PHE A 197 -11.77 2.78 -14.47
C PHE A 197 -11.92 1.27 -14.20
N LEU A 198 -11.44 0.80 -13.05
CA LEU A 198 -11.47 -0.63 -12.70
C LEU A 198 -12.85 -1.10 -12.25
N SER A 199 -13.68 -0.22 -11.69
CA SER A 199 -15.06 -0.53 -11.28
C SER A 199 -15.94 -0.85 -12.48
N ASP A 200 -15.70 -0.20 -13.61
CA ASP A 200 -16.42 -0.42 -14.87
C ASP A 200 -15.78 -1.51 -15.75
N TYR A 201 -14.71 -2.16 -15.26
CA TYR A 201 -13.95 -3.10 -16.07
C TYR A 201 -14.61 -4.48 -16.19
N PHE A 202 -14.83 -4.96 -17.42
CA PHE A 202 -15.50 -6.25 -17.69
C PHE A 202 -14.60 -7.49 -17.66
N GLY A 203 -13.28 -7.31 -17.68
CA GLY A 203 -12.31 -8.39 -17.63
C GLY A 203 -12.14 -8.98 -16.22
N THR A 204 -11.07 -9.73 -16.02
CA THR A 204 -10.65 -10.22 -14.71
C THR A 204 -9.52 -9.35 -14.20
N VAL A 205 -9.68 -8.72 -13.05
CA VAL A 205 -8.64 -7.92 -12.41
C VAL A 205 -8.15 -8.63 -11.17
N LEU A 206 -6.83 -8.79 -11.03
CA LEU A 206 -6.18 -9.21 -9.79
C LEU A 206 -5.25 -8.09 -9.35
N VAL A 207 -5.49 -7.57 -8.16
CA VAL A 207 -4.72 -6.46 -7.62
C VAL A 207 -4.15 -6.81 -6.24
N VAL A 208 -2.86 -6.57 -6.06
CA VAL A 208 -2.23 -6.48 -4.74
C VAL A 208 -2.21 -5.02 -4.37
N SER A 209 -2.79 -4.65 -3.25
CA SER A 209 -2.73 -3.28 -2.72
C SER A 209 -2.71 -3.26 -1.20
N HIS A 210 -2.09 -2.23 -0.65
CA HIS A 210 -2.11 -1.88 0.76
C HIS A 210 -3.07 -0.70 1.05
N ASP A 211 -3.75 -0.18 0.04
CA ASP A 211 -4.77 0.84 0.15
C ASP A 211 -6.14 0.21 0.41
N ARG A 212 -6.71 0.48 1.60
CA ARG A 212 -8.00 -0.09 2.00
C ARG A 212 -9.18 0.51 1.27
N HIS A 213 -9.14 1.83 1.01
CA HIS A 213 -10.18 2.51 0.27
C HIS A 213 -10.27 1.92 -1.13
N PHE A 214 -9.15 1.84 -1.81
CA PHE A 214 -9.05 1.20 -3.12
C PHE A 214 -9.58 -0.24 -3.12
N LEU A 215 -9.19 -1.06 -2.12
CA LEU A 215 -9.68 -2.44 -2.02
C LEU A 215 -11.19 -2.52 -1.72
N ASN A 216 -11.77 -1.54 -1.01
CA ASN A 216 -13.20 -1.48 -0.74
C ASN A 216 -14.02 -1.09 -1.96
N ASP A 217 -13.54 -0.14 -2.72
CA ASP A 217 -14.29 0.45 -3.82
C ASP A 217 -14.21 -0.39 -5.10
N VAL A 218 -13.04 -1.00 -5.37
CA VAL A 218 -12.79 -1.72 -6.62
C VAL A 218 -13.02 -3.23 -6.50
N CYS A 219 -12.71 -3.84 -5.33
CA CYS A 219 -12.70 -5.30 -5.23
C CYS A 219 -14.06 -5.90 -4.92
N THR A 220 -14.46 -6.88 -5.75
CA THR A 220 -15.65 -7.72 -5.53
C THR A 220 -15.34 -8.96 -4.68
N ASN A 221 -14.08 -9.37 -4.64
CA ASN A 221 -13.60 -10.54 -3.94
C ASN A 221 -12.24 -10.25 -3.28
N ILE A 222 -12.00 -10.84 -2.11
CA ILE A 222 -10.71 -10.78 -1.43
C ILE A 222 -10.05 -12.15 -1.42
N VAL A 223 -8.79 -12.19 -1.85
CA VAL A 223 -7.91 -13.37 -1.84
C VAL A 223 -6.90 -13.20 -0.73
N ASP A 224 -7.12 -13.90 0.36
CA ASP A 224 -6.34 -13.79 1.59
C ASP A 224 -5.22 -14.84 1.63
N ILE A 225 -3.96 -14.40 1.63
CA ILE A 225 -2.77 -15.25 1.77
C ILE A 225 -2.33 -15.22 3.23
N ASP A 226 -2.72 -16.25 3.98
CA ASP A 226 -2.33 -16.41 5.39
C ASP A 226 -2.31 -17.91 5.77
N TYR A 227 -1.70 -18.24 6.89
CA TYR A 227 -1.61 -19.61 7.41
C TYR A 227 -1.04 -20.64 6.41
N SER A 228 -0.09 -20.22 5.57
CA SER A 228 0.47 -21.05 4.48
C SER A 228 -0.59 -21.58 3.50
N GLY A 229 -1.67 -20.85 3.32
CA GLY A 229 -2.75 -21.15 2.39
C GLY A 229 -3.27 -19.88 1.72
N ILE A 230 -4.13 -20.07 0.74
CA ILE A 230 -4.83 -18.97 0.07
C ILE A 230 -6.32 -19.25 0.12
N LYS A 231 -7.10 -18.29 0.59
CA LYS A 231 -8.55 -18.39 0.68
C LYS A 231 -9.21 -17.21 -0.04
N MET A 232 -10.30 -17.48 -0.74
CA MET A 232 -11.10 -16.47 -1.41
C MET A 232 -12.36 -16.20 -0.61
N TYR A 233 -12.67 -14.91 -0.46
CA TYR A 233 -13.88 -14.40 0.16
C TYR A 233 -14.64 -13.55 -0.85
N VAL A 234 -15.95 -13.72 -0.93
CA VAL A 234 -16.82 -12.89 -1.76
C VAL A 234 -17.20 -11.65 -0.97
N GLY A 235 -16.93 -10.49 -1.50
CA GLY A 235 -17.11 -9.19 -0.87
C GLY A 235 -15.84 -8.36 -0.90
N ASN A 236 -15.95 -7.10 -0.46
CA ASN A 236 -14.84 -6.15 -0.39
C ASN A 236 -13.95 -6.35 0.86
N TYR A 237 -12.97 -5.48 1.04
CA TYR A 237 -12.03 -5.56 2.15
C TYR A 237 -12.72 -5.44 3.52
N GLU A 238 -13.68 -4.52 3.68
CA GLU A 238 -14.40 -4.32 4.95
C GLU A 238 -15.17 -5.58 5.35
N PHE A 239 -15.93 -6.16 4.42
CA PHE A 239 -16.65 -7.43 4.66
C PHE A 239 -15.70 -8.57 5.05
N TRP A 240 -14.55 -8.69 4.36
CA TRP A 240 -13.52 -9.66 4.72
C TRP A 240 -12.98 -9.39 6.13
N TYR A 241 -12.67 -8.14 6.46
CA TYR A 241 -12.11 -7.75 7.76
C TYR A 241 -13.06 -8.09 8.91
N GLU A 242 -14.33 -7.70 8.82
CA GLU A 242 -15.36 -8.03 9.82
C GLU A 242 -15.55 -9.54 9.96
N SER A 243 -15.66 -10.26 8.83
CA SER A 243 -15.82 -11.71 8.80
C SER A 243 -14.62 -12.42 9.44
N SER A 244 -13.40 -12.00 9.12
CA SER A 244 -12.18 -12.58 9.69
C SER A 244 -12.08 -12.36 11.19
N GLN A 245 -12.43 -11.17 11.69
CA GLN A 245 -12.49 -10.84 13.12
C GLN A 245 -13.51 -11.69 13.85
N LEU A 246 -14.70 -11.88 13.25
CA LEU A 246 -15.76 -12.71 13.83
C LEU A 246 -15.30 -14.18 13.95
N ILE A 247 -14.74 -14.73 12.88
CA ILE A 247 -14.22 -16.11 12.86
C ILE A 247 -13.14 -16.29 13.93
N GLN A 248 -12.19 -15.37 14.04
CA GLN A 248 -11.13 -15.44 15.07
C GLN A 248 -11.73 -15.40 16.50
N ARG A 249 -12.72 -14.55 16.75
CA ARG A 249 -13.42 -14.51 18.06
C ARG A 249 -14.12 -15.81 18.35
N MET A 250 -14.82 -16.39 17.37
CA MET A 250 -15.53 -17.67 17.53
C MET A 250 -14.54 -18.81 17.86
N ILE A 251 -13.43 -18.88 17.16
CA ILE A 251 -12.39 -19.91 17.39
C ILE A 251 -11.76 -19.73 18.78
N LYS A 252 -11.42 -18.49 19.19
CA LYS A 252 -10.92 -18.21 20.55
C LYS A 252 -11.92 -18.64 21.63
N MET A 253 -13.20 -18.34 21.45
CA MET A 253 -14.24 -18.77 22.38
C MET A 253 -14.39 -20.29 22.43
N GLN A 254 -14.35 -20.94 21.28
CA GLN A 254 -14.43 -22.41 21.19
C GLN A 254 -13.22 -23.07 21.85
N ASN A 255 -12.01 -22.58 21.58
CA ASN A 255 -10.80 -23.09 22.21
C ASN A 255 -10.83 -22.92 23.73
N LYS A 256 -11.23 -21.76 24.24
CA LYS A 256 -11.40 -21.53 25.67
C LYS A 256 -12.37 -22.53 26.31
N ARG A 257 -13.53 -22.77 25.68
CA ARG A 257 -14.51 -23.78 26.14
C ARG A 257 -13.92 -25.21 26.11
N ASN A 258 -13.15 -25.52 25.08
CA ASN A 258 -12.50 -26.82 24.96
C ASN A 258 -11.40 -26.99 26.04
N GLU A 259 -10.58 -25.96 26.31
CA GLU A 259 -9.59 -25.96 27.40
C GLU A 259 -10.23 -26.17 28.77
N GLU A 260 -11.31 -25.44 29.09
CA GLU A 260 -12.04 -25.59 30.34
C GLU A 260 -12.57 -27.04 30.49
N LYS A 261 -13.13 -27.60 29.40
CA LYS A 261 -13.66 -28.97 29.39
C LYS A 261 -12.55 -30.03 29.46
N ILE A 262 -11.40 -29.79 28.82
CA ILE A 262 -10.21 -30.64 28.95
C ILE A 262 -9.71 -30.65 30.38
N ALA A 263 -9.58 -29.48 31.02
CA ALA A 263 -9.15 -29.36 32.42
C ALA A 263 -10.11 -30.09 33.39
N GLU A 264 -11.45 -29.96 33.18
CA GLU A 264 -12.45 -30.68 33.93
C GLU A 264 -12.32 -32.21 33.77
N LEU A 265 -12.21 -32.68 32.54
CA LEU A 265 -12.08 -34.11 32.24
C LEU A 265 -10.77 -34.68 32.80
N GLN A 266 -9.67 -33.96 32.69
CA GLN A 266 -8.37 -34.36 33.24
C GLN A 266 -8.44 -34.47 34.78
N SER A 267 -9.03 -33.46 35.45
CA SER A 267 -9.18 -33.48 36.90
C SER A 267 -10.06 -34.64 37.38
N PHE A 268 -11.13 -34.95 36.65
CA PHE A 268 -11.98 -36.11 36.93
C PHE A 268 -11.23 -37.45 36.75
N ILE A 269 -10.52 -37.60 35.63
CA ILE A 269 -9.75 -38.79 35.35
C ILE A 269 -8.68 -39.02 36.42
N GLN A 270 -7.97 -37.98 36.83
CA GLN A 270 -6.96 -38.05 37.86
C GLN A 270 -7.53 -38.47 39.22
N ARG A 271 -8.71 -37.94 39.64
CA ARG A 271 -9.34 -38.25 40.92
C ARG A 271 -9.91 -39.68 40.98
N PHE A 272 -10.38 -40.22 39.84
CA PHE A 272 -11.14 -41.49 39.81
C PHE A 272 -10.48 -42.64 39.05
N SER A 273 -9.27 -42.46 38.48
CA SER A 273 -8.53 -43.50 37.76
C SER A 273 -8.21 -44.73 38.60
N ALA A 274 -7.95 -44.54 39.90
CA ALA A 274 -7.62 -45.60 40.84
C ALA A 274 -8.86 -46.29 41.48
N ASN A 275 -10.06 -45.76 41.25
CA ASN A 275 -11.29 -46.26 41.88
C ASN A 275 -12.00 -47.32 40.98
N LYS A 276 -12.01 -48.59 41.40
CA LYS A 276 -12.58 -49.72 40.66
C LYS A 276 -14.04 -49.51 40.23
N SER A 277 -14.88 -48.91 41.07
CA SER A 277 -16.31 -48.67 40.76
C SER A 277 -16.53 -47.58 39.69
N LYS A 278 -15.62 -46.60 39.57
CA LYS A 278 -15.71 -45.47 38.63
C LYS A 278 -14.77 -45.61 37.40
N SER A 279 -14.04 -46.73 37.31
CA SER A 279 -13.07 -46.96 36.22
C SER A 279 -13.69 -46.93 34.83
N ARG A 280 -14.94 -47.45 34.66
CA ARG A 280 -15.64 -47.35 33.37
C ARG A 280 -15.99 -45.92 32.99
N GLN A 281 -16.37 -45.08 33.98
CA GLN A 281 -16.64 -43.66 33.75
C GLN A 281 -15.37 -42.88 33.39
N ALA A 282 -14.25 -43.18 34.08
CA ALA A 282 -12.95 -42.60 33.75
C ALA A 282 -12.48 -42.95 32.32
N THR A 283 -12.67 -44.22 31.90
CA THR A 283 -12.37 -44.69 30.54
C THR A 283 -13.25 -44.00 29.49
N SER A 284 -14.54 -43.83 29.74
CA SER A 284 -15.45 -43.12 28.84
C SER A 284 -15.05 -41.66 28.69
N ARG A 285 -14.67 -40.98 29.79
CA ARG A 285 -14.19 -39.60 29.75
C ARG A 285 -12.83 -39.43 29.11
N ARG A 286 -11.94 -40.46 29.21
CA ARG A 286 -10.67 -40.46 28.46
C ARG A 286 -10.94 -40.51 26.95
N LYS A 287 -11.87 -41.35 26.48
CA LYS A 287 -12.27 -41.34 25.07
C LYS A 287 -12.91 -40.06 24.61
N LEU A 288 -13.58 -39.31 25.51
CA LEU A 288 -14.11 -37.98 25.21
C LEU A 288 -12.99 -36.93 25.15
N LEU A 289 -12.01 -37.03 26.04
CA LEU A 289 -10.80 -36.20 26.02
C LEU A 289 -10.00 -36.37 24.73
N ASP A 290 -9.82 -37.63 24.28
CA ASP A 290 -9.10 -37.94 23.03
C ASP A 290 -9.82 -37.41 21.76
N LYS A 291 -11.12 -37.09 21.87
CA LYS A 291 -11.92 -36.48 20.79
C LYS A 291 -11.97 -34.96 20.84
N LEU A 292 -11.59 -34.35 21.96
CA LEU A 292 -11.56 -32.89 22.08
C LEU A 292 -10.23 -32.40 21.47
N THR A 293 -10.30 -31.92 20.25
CA THR A 293 -9.21 -31.20 19.62
C THR A 293 -9.32 -29.72 19.98
N ILE A 294 -8.21 -29.15 20.43
CA ILE A 294 -8.00 -27.70 20.37
C ILE A 294 -7.63 -27.45 18.92
N GLU A 295 -8.41 -26.67 18.21
CA GLU A 295 -7.99 -26.15 16.91
C GLU A 295 -6.79 -25.24 17.18
N GLU A 296 -5.58 -25.77 17.00
CA GLU A 296 -4.41 -24.93 16.86
C GLU A 296 -4.59 -24.15 15.57
N LEU A 297 -5.04 -22.91 15.71
CA LEU A 297 -4.87 -21.94 14.63
C LEU A 297 -3.36 -21.90 14.35
N PRO A 298 -2.89 -22.21 13.14
CA PRO A 298 -1.53 -21.86 12.76
C PRO A 298 -1.32 -20.39 13.14
N ALA A 299 -0.13 -20.01 13.55
CA ALA A 299 0.13 -18.62 13.86
C ALA A 299 -0.08 -17.80 12.59
N SER A 300 -1.01 -16.83 12.62
CA SER A 300 -1.18 -15.90 11.51
C SER A 300 0.15 -15.19 11.24
N SER A 301 0.47 -15.02 9.98
CA SER A 301 1.62 -14.22 9.55
C SER A 301 1.40 -12.72 9.83
N ARG A 302 0.15 -12.32 10.04
CA ARG A 302 -0.24 -10.93 10.31
C ARG A 302 0.11 -10.55 11.75
N ARG A 303 0.93 -9.51 11.86
CA ARG A 303 1.33 -8.93 13.13
C ARG A 303 1.15 -7.42 13.07
N TYR A 304 0.48 -6.87 14.07
CA TYR A 304 0.27 -5.44 14.20
C TYR A 304 1.37 -4.85 15.09
N PRO A 305 2.17 -3.89 14.59
CA PRO A 305 3.05 -3.15 15.49
C PRO A 305 2.20 -2.31 16.45
N PHE A 306 2.73 -2.03 17.62
CA PHE A 306 2.09 -1.11 18.55
C PHE A 306 2.59 0.31 18.27
N ILE A 307 1.71 1.16 17.77
CA ILE A 307 1.97 2.59 17.59
C ILE A 307 1.03 3.36 18.50
N GLY A 308 1.60 4.08 19.49
CA GLY A 308 0.86 4.88 20.42
C GLY A 308 1.73 6.04 20.92
N PHE A 309 1.26 7.25 20.74
CA PHE A 309 1.99 8.45 21.10
C PHE A 309 1.48 8.96 22.46
N ASP A 310 2.39 8.98 23.43
CA ASP A 310 2.17 9.57 24.75
C ASP A 310 2.86 10.93 24.80
N MET A 311 2.31 11.87 25.57
CA MET A 311 2.87 13.20 25.76
C MET A 311 3.45 13.33 27.15
N ASP A 312 4.71 13.75 27.26
CA ASP A 312 5.34 14.06 28.55
C ASP A 312 4.74 15.32 29.20
N ARG A 313 4.19 16.22 28.35
CA ARG A 313 3.62 17.49 28.77
C ARG A 313 2.43 17.87 27.88
N GLU A 314 1.34 18.35 28.48
CA GLU A 314 0.23 18.92 27.74
C GLU A 314 0.63 20.21 27.01
N ALA A 315 0.08 20.38 25.81
CA ALA A 315 0.21 21.61 25.03
C ALA A 315 -0.52 22.78 25.70
N GLY A 316 0.07 23.95 25.67
CA GLY A 316 -0.55 25.19 26.14
C GLY A 316 -1.66 25.70 25.22
N LYS A 317 -2.03 26.98 25.34
CA LYS A 317 -3.07 27.59 24.49
C LYS A 317 -2.55 27.98 23.11
N GLU A 318 -1.31 28.43 23.04
CA GLU A 318 -0.63 28.79 21.80
C GLU A 318 0.15 27.59 21.31
N ILE A 319 -0.16 27.07 20.13
CA ILE A 319 0.46 25.87 19.56
C ILE A 319 1.47 26.30 18.48
N LEU A 320 0.98 26.79 17.35
CA LEU A 320 1.79 27.26 16.23
C LEU A 320 1.07 28.41 15.54
N HIS A 321 1.82 29.47 15.28
CA HIS A 321 1.41 30.59 14.48
C HIS A 321 2.31 30.70 13.26
N VAL A 322 1.74 30.78 12.08
CA VAL A 322 2.42 30.97 10.80
C VAL A 322 1.85 32.18 10.12
N GLU A 323 2.70 33.11 9.68
CA GLU A 323 2.28 34.38 9.08
C GLU A 323 3.12 34.70 7.84
N GLY A 324 2.46 34.79 6.70
CA GLY A 324 3.03 35.25 5.44
C GLY A 324 4.16 34.40 4.88
N LEU A 325 4.23 33.11 5.23
CA LEU A 325 5.30 32.22 4.75
C LEU A 325 5.26 32.10 3.23
N THR A 326 6.41 32.35 2.61
CA THR A 326 6.60 32.22 1.17
C THR A 326 7.88 31.45 0.91
N LYS A 327 7.83 30.52 -0.04
CA LYS A 327 9.00 29.75 -0.48
C LYS A 327 8.95 29.48 -1.97
N SER A 328 10.10 29.67 -2.62
CA SER A 328 10.34 29.31 -4.01
C SER A 328 11.55 28.38 -4.10
N LEU A 329 11.54 27.47 -5.06
CA LEU A 329 12.64 26.58 -5.36
C LEU A 329 12.86 26.61 -6.86
N ASP A 330 14.13 26.82 -7.30
CA ASP A 330 14.53 26.87 -8.71
C ASP A 330 13.65 27.80 -9.59
N GLY A 331 13.23 28.92 -9.01
CA GLY A 331 12.39 29.94 -9.69
C GLY A 331 10.88 29.61 -9.73
N LYS A 332 10.47 28.46 -9.21
CA LYS A 332 9.05 28.06 -9.07
C LYS A 332 8.57 28.35 -7.66
N VAL A 333 7.44 29.07 -7.54
CA VAL A 333 6.79 29.34 -6.26
C VAL A 333 6.16 28.04 -5.76
N LEU A 334 6.51 27.61 -4.54
CA LEU A 334 5.92 26.45 -3.89
C LEU A 334 4.67 26.83 -3.09
N PHE A 335 4.76 27.90 -2.29
CA PHE A 335 3.64 28.54 -1.61
C PHE A 335 3.94 30.02 -1.38
N LYS A 336 2.88 30.82 -1.35
CA LYS A 336 2.96 32.27 -1.22
C LYS A 336 1.98 32.77 -0.16
N ASP A 337 2.48 33.60 0.76
CA ASP A 337 1.69 34.25 1.82
C ASP A 337 0.89 33.24 2.67
N LEU A 338 1.45 32.03 2.89
CA LEU A 338 0.80 31.00 3.66
C LEU A 338 0.69 31.42 5.13
N SER A 339 -0.55 31.55 5.62
CA SER A 339 -0.84 31.99 6.97
C SER A 339 -1.91 31.11 7.61
N PHE A 340 -1.61 30.54 8.78
CA PHE A 340 -2.55 29.73 9.55
C PHE A 340 -2.17 29.66 11.03
N HIS A 341 -3.16 29.36 11.88
CA HIS A 341 -2.97 29.12 13.30
C HIS A 341 -3.39 27.70 13.65
N VAL A 342 -2.59 27.03 14.45
CA VAL A 342 -2.93 25.70 14.99
C VAL A 342 -3.55 25.86 16.37
N LEU A 343 -4.74 25.32 16.56
CA LEU A 343 -5.44 25.30 17.83
C LEU A 343 -5.19 23.97 18.56
N LYS A 344 -5.52 23.91 19.85
CA LYS A 344 -5.40 22.68 20.65
C LYS A 344 -6.19 21.54 19.99
N GLU A 345 -5.57 20.36 19.87
CA GLU A 345 -6.11 19.14 19.26
C GLU A 345 -6.39 19.25 17.74
N ASP A 346 -5.91 20.30 17.07
CA ASP A 346 -5.94 20.35 15.60
C ASP A 346 -5.05 19.23 15.03
N LYS A 347 -5.64 18.45 14.12
CA LYS A 347 -4.96 17.46 13.29
C LYS A 347 -5.14 17.90 11.85
N ILE A 348 -4.12 18.59 11.34
CA ILE A 348 -4.17 19.24 10.04
C ILE A 348 -3.51 18.37 8.99
N ALA A 349 -4.29 17.95 8.00
CA ALA A 349 -3.74 17.32 6.81
C ALA A 349 -3.37 18.37 5.76
N PHE A 350 -2.14 18.31 5.28
CA PHE A 350 -1.68 19.08 4.13
C PHE A 350 -1.72 18.21 2.89
N ILE A 351 -2.40 18.67 1.85
CA ILE A 351 -2.59 17.98 0.58
C ILE A 351 -2.22 18.89 -0.61
N GLY A 352 -2.23 18.37 -1.81
CA GLY A 352 -1.94 19.08 -3.06
C GLY A 352 -0.47 18.95 -3.47
N ASN A 353 0.28 20.03 -3.48
CA ASN A 353 1.68 20.01 -3.92
C ASN A 353 2.60 19.37 -2.85
N GLU A 354 3.01 18.13 -3.10
CA GLU A 354 3.84 17.34 -2.18
C GLU A 354 5.18 18.03 -1.86
N LEU A 355 5.89 18.53 -2.89
CA LEU A 355 7.14 19.24 -2.70
C LEU A 355 6.97 20.50 -1.82
N ALA A 356 5.84 21.18 -1.96
CA ALA A 356 5.51 22.34 -1.14
C ALA A 356 5.26 21.93 0.33
N THR A 357 4.54 20.85 0.55
CA THR A 357 4.25 20.31 1.90
C THR A 357 5.52 19.84 2.61
N THR A 358 6.35 19.02 1.95
CA THR A 358 7.65 18.59 2.49
C THR A 358 8.55 19.78 2.81
N THR A 359 8.58 20.78 1.90
CA THR A 359 9.35 22.02 2.12
C THR A 359 8.83 22.82 3.32
N LEU A 360 7.51 22.92 3.51
CA LEU A 360 6.90 23.56 4.68
C LEU A 360 7.33 22.86 5.98
N TYR A 361 7.28 21.52 6.03
CA TYR A 361 7.70 20.77 7.21
C TYR A 361 9.18 20.96 7.54
N ARG A 362 10.04 21.02 6.52
CA ARG A 362 11.47 21.31 6.69
C ARG A 362 11.72 22.73 7.21
N ILE A 363 10.90 23.71 6.79
CA ILE A 363 10.97 25.08 7.34
C ILE A 363 10.53 25.07 8.81
N LEU A 364 9.40 24.41 9.15
CA LEU A 364 8.91 24.33 10.52
C LEU A 364 9.87 23.59 11.46
N ASN A 365 10.68 22.68 10.94
CA ASN A 365 11.75 22.00 11.69
C ASN A 365 13.11 22.72 11.62
N GLU A 366 13.15 23.96 11.10
CA GLU A 366 14.36 24.81 11.00
C GLU A 366 15.50 24.19 10.16
N GLU A 367 15.20 23.20 9.31
CA GLU A 367 16.20 22.59 8.41
C GLU A 367 16.56 23.53 7.24
N ILE A 368 15.60 24.31 6.77
CA ILE A 368 15.78 25.28 5.68
C ILE A 368 15.05 26.59 6.03
N PRO A 369 15.57 27.76 5.60
CA PRO A 369 14.90 29.05 5.82
C PRO A 369 13.74 29.26 4.84
N ALA A 370 12.71 30.01 5.27
CA ALA A 370 11.72 30.59 4.40
C ALA A 370 12.33 31.77 3.60
N ASP A 371 11.73 32.14 2.46
CA ASP A 371 12.15 33.32 1.69
C ASP A 371 11.56 34.58 2.32
N SER A 372 10.35 34.50 2.87
CA SER A 372 9.71 35.59 3.66
C SER A 372 8.65 34.99 4.60
N GLY A 373 8.17 35.82 5.53
CA GLY A 373 7.23 35.43 6.57
C GLY A 373 7.92 34.86 7.80
N GLU A 374 7.14 34.56 8.83
CA GLU A 374 7.65 33.99 10.07
C GLU A 374 6.71 32.95 10.66
N PHE A 375 7.25 32.11 11.52
CA PHE A 375 6.47 31.17 12.31
C PHE A 375 6.95 31.12 13.74
N LYS A 376 6.07 30.75 14.67
CA LYS A 376 6.39 30.66 16.08
C LYS A 376 5.62 29.54 16.75
N PHE A 377 6.35 28.64 17.39
CA PHE A 377 5.78 27.67 18.32
C PHE A 377 5.50 28.27 19.68
N GLY A 378 4.43 27.81 20.31
CA GLY A 378 4.16 28.12 21.72
C GLY A 378 5.26 27.58 22.63
N SER A 379 5.55 28.29 23.74
CA SER A 379 6.65 27.97 24.67
C SER A 379 6.55 26.59 25.35
N THR A 380 5.39 25.94 25.26
CA THR A 380 5.15 24.60 25.84
C THR A 380 5.20 23.49 24.80
N ILE A 381 5.39 23.83 23.53
CA ILE A 381 5.35 22.87 22.44
C ILE A 381 6.69 22.16 22.31
N THR A 382 6.59 20.85 22.18
CA THR A 382 7.68 19.94 21.83
C THR A 382 7.31 19.21 20.55
N THR A 383 8.17 19.27 19.56
CA THR A 383 7.90 18.70 18.23
C THR A 383 8.63 17.38 18.03
N SER A 384 8.03 16.47 17.26
CA SER A 384 8.70 15.29 16.73
C SER A 384 8.39 15.20 15.26
N TYR A 385 9.43 15.03 14.43
CA TYR A 385 9.34 15.03 12.97
C TYR A 385 9.63 13.66 12.37
N PHE A 386 8.73 13.23 11.51
CA PHE A 386 8.89 12.10 10.61
C PHE A 386 9.04 12.65 9.18
N PRO A 387 10.26 12.69 8.62
CA PRO A 387 10.47 13.18 7.26
C PRO A 387 10.06 12.15 6.22
N HIS A 388 9.66 12.60 5.03
CA HIS A 388 9.39 11.75 3.87
C HIS A 388 10.65 10.94 3.49
N ASP A 389 11.78 11.61 3.29
CA ASP A 389 13.07 10.93 3.12
C ASP A 389 13.76 10.76 4.48
N ASN A 390 13.76 9.53 4.97
CA ASN A 390 14.40 9.17 6.23
C ASN A 390 15.80 8.56 6.07
N THR A 391 16.34 8.56 4.86
CA THR A 391 17.63 7.96 4.47
C THR A 391 18.78 8.46 5.36
N ALA A 392 18.82 9.75 5.67
CA ALA A 392 19.87 10.36 6.50
C ALA A 392 19.96 9.80 7.93
N TYR A 393 18.89 9.18 8.45
CA TYR A 393 18.89 8.54 9.78
C TYR A 393 19.51 7.15 9.79
N PHE A 394 19.71 6.53 8.62
CA PHE A 394 20.12 5.14 8.48
C PHE A 394 21.40 4.95 7.65
N GLU A 395 21.62 5.76 6.61
CA GLU A 395 22.80 5.67 5.77
C GLU A 395 24.06 6.13 6.51
N GLY A 396 25.13 5.38 6.32
CA GLY A 396 26.39 5.62 7.03
C GLY A 396 26.42 5.11 8.47
N HIS A 397 25.30 4.62 8.99
CA HIS A 397 25.14 4.06 10.32
C HIS A 397 25.28 2.54 10.28
N GLY A 398 26.22 1.98 11.01
CA GLY A 398 26.48 0.52 11.07
C GLY A 398 26.08 -0.10 12.41
N GLU A 399 25.56 0.70 13.34
CA GLU A 399 25.10 0.22 14.64
C GLU A 399 23.86 -0.66 14.54
N SER A 400 23.62 -1.46 15.58
CA SER A 400 22.42 -2.27 15.71
C SER A 400 21.16 -1.40 15.92
N ILE A 401 19.97 -1.93 15.58
CA ILE A 401 18.69 -1.26 15.87
C ILE A 401 18.63 -0.91 17.37
N LEU A 402 19.09 -1.80 18.25
CA LEU A 402 19.09 -1.61 19.68
C LEU A 402 19.95 -0.39 20.09
N ASP A 403 21.16 -0.28 19.53
CA ASP A 403 22.08 0.83 19.85
C ASP A 403 21.61 2.14 19.23
N TRP A 404 21.04 2.08 18.03
CA TRP A 404 20.42 3.22 17.38
C TRP A 404 19.24 3.77 18.21
N MET A 405 18.35 2.89 18.71
CA MET A 405 17.24 3.29 19.58
C MET A 405 17.70 3.86 20.92
N ARG A 406 18.82 3.37 21.46
CA ARG A 406 19.40 3.83 22.73
C ARG A 406 19.69 5.33 22.71
N GLN A 407 20.06 5.89 21.55
CA GLN A 407 20.37 7.34 21.42
C GLN A 407 19.16 8.23 21.71
N TYR A 408 17.94 7.71 21.49
CA TYR A 408 16.69 8.48 21.63
C TYR A 408 15.92 8.16 22.92
N SER A 409 16.35 7.18 23.68
CA SER A 409 15.66 6.74 24.90
C SER A 409 16.21 7.39 26.16
N SER A 410 15.32 7.85 27.03
CA SER A 410 15.66 8.26 28.38
C SER A 410 16.04 7.08 29.28
N ASP A 411 15.47 5.90 29.04
CA ASP A 411 15.82 4.65 29.71
C ASP A 411 16.82 3.85 28.87
N GLN A 412 18.04 3.71 29.36
CA GLN A 412 19.16 3.04 28.69
C GLN A 412 19.20 1.53 28.92
N HIS A 413 18.30 0.96 29.74
CA HIS A 413 18.30 -0.46 30.04
C HIS A 413 17.90 -1.30 28.83
N GLU A 414 18.73 -2.29 28.51
CA GLU A 414 18.50 -3.17 27.35
C GLU A 414 17.13 -3.87 27.41
N THR A 415 16.69 -4.30 28.58
CA THR A 415 15.39 -4.95 28.77
C THR A 415 14.23 -4.05 28.35
N TYR A 416 14.30 -2.75 28.70
CA TYR A 416 13.29 -1.77 28.29
C TYR A 416 13.28 -1.59 26.77
N LEU A 417 14.45 -1.35 26.18
CA LEU A 417 14.59 -1.14 24.73
C LEU A 417 14.15 -2.36 23.92
N ARG A 418 14.54 -3.56 24.34
CA ARG A 418 14.09 -4.82 23.67
C ARG A 418 12.59 -5.05 23.81
N GLY A 419 12.03 -4.72 24.97
CA GLY A 419 10.57 -4.77 25.18
C GLY A 419 9.82 -3.81 24.26
N PHE A 420 10.36 -2.61 24.08
CA PHE A 420 9.82 -1.60 23.19
C PHE A 420 9.93 -2.02 21.73
N LEU A 421 11.12 -2.43 21.28
CA LEU A 421 11.36 -2.95 19.94
C LEU A 421 10.49 -4.18 19.61
N GLY A 422 10.24 -5.03 20.64
CA GLY A 422 9.33 -6.18 20.50
C GLY A 422 7.89 -5.76 20.15
N LYS A 423 7.39 -4.66 20.70
CA LYS A 423 6.10 -4.08 20.34
C LYS A 423 6.07 -3.60 18.89
N MET A 424 7.23 -3.19 18.36
CA MET A 424 7.41 -2.77 16.96
C MET A 424 7.82 -3.92 16.03
N LEU A 425 7.59 -5.16 16.46
CA LEU A 425 7.84 -6.41 15.74
C LEU A 425 9.33 -6.74 15.49
N PHE A 426 10.25 -6.11 16.21
CA PHE A 426 11.64 -6.52 16.24
C PHE A 426 11.87 -7.47 17.42
N SER A 427 12.03 -8.77 17.15
CA SER A 427 12.16 -9.79 18.20
C SER A 427 13.39 -10.67 18.00
N GLY A 428 13.89 -11.26 19.09
CA GLY A 428 15.06 -12.15 19.07
C GLY A 428 16.31 -11.44 18.56
N ASP A 429 16.95 -12.02 17.55
CA ASP A 429 18.19 -11.52 16.96
C ASP A 429 17.97 -10.33 16.01
N ALA A 430 16.72 -10.05 15.61
CA ALA A 430 16.39 -8.94 14.73
C ALA A 430 16.79 -7.57 15.31
N VAL A 431 16.82 -7.42 16.65
CA VAL A 431 17.24 -6.17 17.31
C VAL A 431 18.71 -5.84 17.12
N PHE A 432 19.54 -6.83 16.76
CA PHE A 432 20.97 -6.66 16.49
C PHE A 432 21.29 -6.44 15.01
N LYS A 433 20.29 -6.43 14.15
CA LYS A 433 20.45 -6.12 12.72
C LYS A 433 20.98 -4.69 12.54
N PRO A 434 22.00 -4.46 11.70
CA PRO A 434 22.50 -3.12 11.40
C PRO A 434 21.40 -2.26 10.76
N VAL A 435 21.31 -0.98 11.15
CA VAL A 435 20.24 -0.09 10.67
C VAL A 435 20.35 0.25 9.18
N ASN A 436 21.53 0.21 8.59
CA ASN A 436 21.75 0.48 7.16
C ASN A 436 21.25 -0.61 6.22
N VAL A 437 20.95 -1.82 6.72
CA VAL A 437 20.43 -2.93 5.90
C VAL A 437 18.94 -3.19 6.09
N LEU A 438 18.24 -2.27 6.76
CA LEU A 438 16.81 -2.38 7.02
C LEU A 438 15.99 -2.18 5.74
N SER A 439 14.90 -2.94 5.60
CA SER A 439 13.88 -2.69 4.58
C SER A 439 13.16 -1.36 4.84
N GLY A 440 12.47 -0.81 3.82
CA GLY A 440 11.69 0.42 3.95
C GLY A 440 10.72 0.38 5.13
N GLY A 441 9.90 -0.65 5.24
CA GLY A 441 8.97 -0.81 6.36
C GLY A 441 9.64 -0.99 7.73
N GLU A 442 10.83 -1.61 7.80
CA GLU A 442 11.62 -1.69 9.04
C GLU A 442 12.15 -0.30 9.44
N LYS A 443 12.65 0.50 8.48
CA LYS A 443 13.09 1.89 8.71
C LYS A 443 11.94 2.74 9.25
N VAL A 444 10.77 2.67 8.62
CA VAL A 444 9.56 3.39 9.05
C VAL A 444 9.18 3.01 10.49
N ARG A 445 9.17 1.72 10.84
CA ARG A 445 8.91 1.28 12.23
C ARG A 445 9.96 1.79 13.22
N CYS A 446 11.22 1.86 12.84
CA CYS A 446 12.27 2.49 13.68
C CYS A 446 12.00 3.98 13.89
N MET A 447 11.60 4.71 12.84
CA MET A 447 11.26 6.13 12.93
C MET A 447 10.06 6.39 13.85
N PHE A 448 8.99 5.58 13.74
CA PHE A 448 7.88 5.67 14.69
C PHE A 448 8.29 5.34 16.12
N SER A 449 9.18 4.35 16.31
CA SER A 449 9.74 4.04 17.62
C SER A 449 10.45 5.25 18.23
N ARG A 450 11.27 5.94 17.43
CA ARG A 450 11.95 7.17 17.82
C ARG A 450 10.93 8.27 18.21
N MET A 451 9.90 8.50 17.40
CA MET A 451 8.88 9.50 17.68
C MET A 451 8.13 9.23 19.00
N MET A 452 7.77 7.97 19.23
CA MET A 452 7.09 7.57 20.47
C MET A 452 7.95 7.78 21.72
N MET A 453 9.29 7.68 21.59
CA MET A 453 10.21 7.89 22.73
C MET A 453 10.39 9.35 23.12
N PHE A 454 10.10 10.29 22.23
CA PHE A 454 10.27 11.72 22.53
C PHE A 454 9.17 12.32 23.40
N GLY A 455 8.02 11.66 23.55
CA GLY A 455 6.92 12.18 24.35
C GLY A 455 6.43 13.56 23.92
N SER A 456 6.55 13.89 22.61
CA SER A 456 6.23 15.22 22.06
C SER A 456 4.73 15.44 22.01
N ASN A 457 4.29 16.70 22.20
CA ASN A 457 2.88 17.08 22.17
C ASN A 457 2.44 17.62 20.79
N MET A 458 3.37 17.73 19.85
CA MET A 458 3.09 18.04 18.44
C MET A 458 3.90 17.13 17.53
N LEU A 459 3.19 16.45 16.63
CA LEU A 459 3.78 15.56 15.63
C LEU A 459 3.72 16.24 14.26
N ILE A 460 4.82 16.18 13.52
CA ILE A 460 4.91 16.56 12.11
C ILE A 460 5.28 15.30 11.34
N ILE A 461 4.38 14.84 10.44
CA ILE A 461 4.49 13.52 9.81
C ILE A 461 4.30 13.68 8.30
N ASP A 462 5.34 13.36 7.54
CA ASP A 462 5.36 13.48 6.09
C ASP A 462 5.30 12.09 5.45
N GLN A 463 4.17 11.75 4.81
CA GLN A 463 3.89 10.50 4.09
C GLN A 463 4.22 9.22 4.91
N PRO A 464 3.52 8.98 6.05
CA PRO A 464 3.87 7.93 6.99
C PRO A 464 3.58 6.50 6.51
N THR A 465 2.82 6.36 5.44
CA THR A 465 2.29 5.07 4.96
C THR A 465 3.15 4.39 3.91
N ASP A 466 4.09 5.11 3.33
CA ASP A 466 4.95 4.57 2.30
C ASP A 466 5.72 3.34 2.79
N HIS A 467 5.73 2.29 1.99
CA HIS A 467 6.37 1.01 2.28
C HIS A 467 5.81 0.20 3.46
N LEU A 468 4.67 0.60 4.04
CA LEU A 468 4.02 -0.14 5.12
C LEU A 468 3.02 -1.18 4.57
N ASP A 469 2.85 -2.27 5.33
CA ASP A 469 1.76 -3.22 5.10
C ASP A 469 0.45 -2.75 5.75
N LEU A 470 -0.66 -3.34 5.34
CA LEU A 470 -2.01 -3.01 5.86
C LEU A 470 -2.09 -3.03 7.38
N GLU A 471 -1.39 -3.96 8.03
CA GLU A 471 -1.34 -4.08 9.48
C GLU A 471 -0.62 -2.90 10.12
N SER A 472 0.49 -2.47 9.54
CA SER A 472 1.26 -1.31 10.01
C SER A 472 0.53 0.00 9.74
N ILE A 473 -0.09 0.16 8.56
CA ILE A 473 -0.94 1.32 8.23
C ILE A 473 -2.10 1.42 9.23
N THR A 474 -2.75 0.29 9.56
CA THR A 474 -3.79 0.24 10.60
C THR A 474 -3.28 0.74 11.95
N ALA A 475 -2.09 0.30 12.34
CA ALA A 475 -1.51 0.70 13.62
C ALA A 475 -1.16 2.19 13.65
N VAL A 476 -0.61 2.74 12.55
CA VAL A 476 -0.34 4.18 12.39
C VAL A 476 -1.63 4.98 12.51
N ASN A 477 -2.66 4.61 11.74
CA ASN A 477 -3.95 5.28 11.75
C ASN A 477 -4.56 5.31 13.15
N ASN A 478 -4.61 4.17 13.83
CA ASN A 478 -5.12 4.08 15.19
C ASN A 478 -4.30 4.94 16.18
N GLY A 479 -2.97 4.92 16.06
CA GLY A 479 -2.07 5.72 16.89
C GLY A 479 -2.26 7.21 16.70
N MET A 480 -2.36 7.68 15.45
CA MET A 480 -2.60 9.08 15.12
C MET A 480 -4.01 9.53 15.55
N THR A 481 -5.04 8.69 15.34
CA THR A 481 -6.42 8.98 15.76
C THR A 481 -6.54 9.08 17.27
N ALA A 482 -5.89 8.19 18.03
CA ALA A 482 -5.93 8.18 19.49
C ALA A 482 -5.09 9.29 20.14
N PHE A 483 -4.13 9.87 19.42
CA PHE A 483 -3.25 10.92 19.97
C PHE A 483 -4.04 12.18 20.32
N LYS A 484 -3.83 12.68 21.54
CA LYS A 484 -4.54 13.85 22.09
C LYS A 484 -3.79 15.16 21.89
N GLY A 485 -2.60 15.14 21.29
CA GLY A 485 -1.83 16.31 20.92
C GLY A 485 -2.18 16.82 19.54
N ASN A 486 -1.34 17.69 19.02
CA ASN A 486 -1.50 18.27 17.69
C ASN A 486 -0.73 17.48 16.63
N ILE A 487 -1.29 17.37 15.43
CA ILE A 487 -0.63 16.70 14.30
C ILE A 487 -0.68 17.62 13.08
N LEU A 488 0.47 17.82 12.43
CA LEU A 488 0.56 18.27 11.04
C LEU A 488 1.02 17.07 10.22
N PHE A 489 0.28 16.69 9.19
CA PHE A 489 0.65 15.52 8.41
C PHE A 489 0.28 15.64 6.93
N SER A 490 0.95 14.87 6.11
CA SER A 490 0.58 14.60 4.73
C SER A 490 0.39 13.10 4.54
N SER A 491 -0.51 12.71 3.67
CA SER A 491 -0.72 11.32 3.30
C SER A 491 -1.44 11.23 1.95
N HIS A 492 -1.17 10.15 1.22
CA HIS A 492 -1.98 9.73 0.07
C HIS A 492 -3.05 8.70 0.46
N ASP A 493 -2.99 8.19 1.69
CA ASP A 493 -3.96 7.24 2.23
C ASP A 493 -5.27 7.95 2.60
N TYR A 494 -6.34 7.65 1.84
CA TYR A 494 -7.66 8.23 2.04
C TYR A 494 -8.20 8.00 3.45
N GLU A 495 -8.03 6.77 3.98
CA GLU A 495 -8.52 6.40 5.30
C GLU A 495 -7.87 7.24 6.41
N ILE A 496 -6.55 7.45 6.32
CA ILE A 496 -5.82 8.30 7.27
C ILE A 496 -6.27 9.75 7.16
N LEU A 497 -6.42 10.27 5.94
CA LEU A 497 -6.92 11.63 5.74
C LEU A 497 -8.31 11.81 6.36
N ASN A 498 -9.21 10.85 6.15
CA ASN A 498 -10.59 10.96 6.60
C ASN A 498 -10.79 10.72 8.10
N THR A 499 -10.03 9.78 8.69
CA THR A 499 -10.20 9.38 10.10
C THR A 499 -9.38 10.23 11.08
N VAL A 500 -8.25 10.77 10.63
CA VAL A 500 -7.33 11.54 11.50
C VAL A 500 -7.56 13.03 11.39
N ALA A 501 -7.71 13.58 10.16
CA ALA A 501 -7.81 15.02 9.97
C ALA A 501 -9.14 15.60 10.51
N ASN A 502 -9.03 16.75 11.17
CA ASN A 502 -10.17 17.61 11.49
C ASN A 502 -10.06 18.99 10.81
N ARG A 503 -9.04 19.17 9.99
CA ARG A 503 -8.80 20.34 9.17
C ARG A 503 -7.90 19.99 8.00
N ILE A 504 -8.23 20.48 6.82
CA ILE A 504 -7.49 20.26 5.57
C ILE A 504 -6.93 21.59 5.07
N ILE A 505 -5.65 21.59 4.71
CA ILE A 505 -5.00 22.70 4.00
C ILE A 505 -4.45 22.15 2.68
N GLU A 506 -5.06 22.56 1.57
CA GLU A 506 -4.56 22.22 0.23
C GLU A 506 -3.66 23.33 -0.29
N ILE A 507 -2.43 22.96 -0.70
CA ILE A 507 -1.51 23.87 -1.39
C ILE A 507 -1.64 23.61 -2.90
N LEU A 508 -2.11 24.64 -3.62
CA LEU A 508 -2.38 24.58 -5.05
C LEU A 508 -1.08 24.73 -5.88
N PRO A 509 -1.07 24.29 -7.16
CA PRO A 509 0.11 24.39 -8.03
C PRO A 509 0.62 25.80 -8.28
N ASP A 510 -0.23 26.84 -8.14
CA ASP A 510 0.12 28.25 -8.25
C ASP A 510 0.70 28.86 -6.97
N GLY A 511 0.81 28.06 -5.91
CA GLY A 511 1.31 28.46 -4.59
C GLY A 511 0.25 29.11 -3.68
N SER A 512 -0.99 29.25 -4.12
CA SER A 512 -2.12 29.62 -3.25
C SER A 512 -2.55 28.43 -2.38
N PHE A 513 -3.42 28.65 -1.39
CA PHE A 513 -3.87 27.58 -0.51
C PHE A 513 -5.35 27.72 -0.17
N ILE A 514 -5.98 26.59 0.15
CA ILE A 514 -7.35 26.48 0.64
C ILE A 514 -7.29 25.89 2.05
N ASP A 515 -7.92 26.52 3.03
CA ASP A 515 -7.96 26.08 4.42
C ASP A 515 -9.39 25.81 4.85
N ARG A 516 -9.69 24.58 5.24
CA ARG A 516 -11.03 24.15 5.64
C ARG A 516 -11.02 23.26 6.87
N ARG A 517 -11.92 23.55 7.81
CA ARG A 517 -12.21 22.68 8.95
C ARG A 517 -13.26 21.63 8.55
N GLY A 518 -13.04 20.42 8.96
CA GLY A 518 -13.87 19.25 8.68
C GLY A 518 -13.02 18.04 8.34
N SER A 519 -13.70 16.91 8.02
CA SER A 519 -13.08 15.70 7.51
C SER A 519 -12.59 15.89 6.07
N TYR A 520 -11.88 14.88 5.56
CA TYR A 520 -11.47 14.89 4.17
C TYR A 520 -12.66 14.76 3.21
N GLU A 521 -13.69 14.01 3.56
CA GLU A 521 -14.95 13.92 2.81
C GLU A 521 -15.66 15.27 2.71
N ASP A 522 -15.80 16.00 3.85
CA ASP A 522 -16.37 17.36 3.86
C ASP A 522 -15.60 18.30 2.92
N TYR A 523 -14.27 18.13 2.87
CA TYR A 523 -13.42 18.92 1.97
C TYR A 523 -13.68 18.58 0.50
N LEU A 524 -13.79 17.30 0.13
CA LEU A 524 -14.08 16.87 -1.24
C LEU A 524 -15.45 17.36 -1.73
N GLU A 525 -16.48 17.30 -0.87
CA GLU A 525 -17.80 17.86 -1.18
C GLU A 525 -17.73 19.37 -1.45
N TYR A 526 -16.96 20.08 -0.62
CA TYR A 526 -16.73 21.50 -0.82
C TYR A 526 -16.03 21.78 -2.17
N LYS A 527 -14.98 21.03 -2.51
CA LYS A 527 -14.25 21.21 -3.76
C LYS A 527 -15.13 20.97 -4.98
N LYS A 528 -15.95 19.91 -4.98
CA LYS A 528 -16.98 19.67 -6.01
C LYS A 528 -17.96 20.82 -6.15
N SER A 529 -18.32 21.49 -5.06
CA SER A 529 -19.22 22.66 -5.09
C SER A 529 -18.60 23.93 -5.69
N LEU A 530 -17.26 24.01 -5.80
CA LEU A 530 -16.56 25.14 -6.45
C LEU A 530 -16.41 24.93 -7.96
N GLU A 531 -16.42 23.69 -8.43
CA GLU A 531 -16.24 23.32 -9.84
C GLU A 531 -17.57 23.27 -10.63
N GLY A 532 -18.72 23.25 -9.94
CA GLY A 532 -20.08 23.28 -10.52
C GLY A 532 -20.71 24.67 -10.42
#